data_dffd1d31a3de4abca4bae3ae84c44fc4
#
_entry.id   dffd1d31a3de4abca4bae3ae84c44fc4
#
_cell.length_a   1.000
_cell.length_b   1.000
_cell.length_c   1.000
_cell.angle_alpha   90.00
_cell.angle_beta   90.00
_cell.angle_gamma   90.00
#
_symmetry.space_group_name_H-M   'P 1'
#
loop_
_entity.id
_entity.type
_entity.pdbx_description
1 polymer ?
#
loop_
_entity_poly.entity_id
_entity_poly.type
_entity_poly.pdbx_seq_one_letter_code
_entity_poly.pdbx_strand_id
1 'polypeptide(L)'
;MTALGRLRPTLINPTYTRLWFGQAVSSVGDAVFSTTLVLWVATVLAEGKSWGPQAVSGVVLATSAAVMFVGPFAGVFVDRWDKRATMLGTEVLRGGLVAVLTVVAFVPTRELPAGVWLALIYVIVLVLNAASQFFTPARFSIIAELVTDEADRARAAGIAQATAQTAWIIGPPLAAPLLFAVGLQWALLFNALSYLVSYIAISSADLRPVNPARTAPTAPRTGKGAERPGKVSERPGKVSERPGKAAERPGLFKDFTEGLRFFARNRFLVALLLLTVIGQLGMGALSTLNIFFATRNLHVSAESYGYLGMALGIGGIAGALAAGRVVQWIGARRTTWIGLMASGALLVLYSRQTGFPAAVTLLFVFVVPITMLNTAMAPLLLAATPQEFRGRVISVFYPVTRLAAMLTAVLSGWLAGSGLRDFSGSVAGLRFGPIDTIFAVSGLVVVLAGVYARLGLPASEAAPTPAPAPTPAPAQAPGSAVPDAEPAREPAAMAVEAHGEASGDTPTEAPADGPTSPAGPTGPAPEDRS
;
A
#
# COMPACT_ATOMS: atom_id res chain seq x y z
N MET A 1 -3.69 -29.39 33.52
CA MET A 1 -3.78 -28.00 32.99
C MET A 1 -2.72 -27.77 31.92
N THR A 2 -2.80 -28.33 30.71
CA THR A 2 -1.74 -28.13 29.69
C THR A 2 -2.10 -28.59 28.26
N ALA A 3 -3.37 -28.61 27.90
CA ALA A 3 -3.78 -28.98 26.53
C ALA A 3 -4.48 -27.87 25.73
N LEU A 4 -4.84 -26.75 26.34
CA LEU A 4 -5.52 -25.63 25.68
C LEU A 4 -4.58 -24.52 25.11
N GLY A 5 -3.26 -24.72 25.23
CA GLY A 5 -2.25 -23.72 24.80
C GLY A 5 -1.79 -23.80 23.35
N ARG A 6 -2.24 -24.76 22.52
CA ARG A 6 -1.60 -25.07 21.23
C ARG A 6 -2.38 -24.73 19.97
N LEU A 7 -3.46 -23.98 20.05
CA LEU A 7 -4.26 -23.61 18.85
C LEU A 7 -4.47 -22.09 18.72
N ARG A 8 -3.41 -21.28 18.88
CA ARG A 8 -3.43 -19.93 18.33
C ARG A 8 -2.74 -19.98 16.97
N PRO A 9 -3.47 -19.80 15.86
CA PRO A 9 -2.84 -19.72 14.55
C PRO A 9 -1.86 -18.54 14.57
N THR A 10 -0.58 -18.82 14.52
CA THR A 10 0.44 -17.78 14.38
C THR A 10 0.56 -17.43 12.90
N LEU A 11 0.43 -16.16 12.55
CA LEU A 11 0.51 -15.70 11.16
C LEU A 11 1.90 -15.92 10.57
N ILE A 12 2.94 -15.46 11.28
CA ILE A 12 4.36 -15.64 10.95
C ILE A 12 5.07 -16.15 12.20
N ASN A 13 5.04 -15.35 13.28
CA ASN A 13 5.52 -15.73 14.60
C ASN A 13 4.62 -15.15 15.70
N PRO A 14 4.71 -15.62 16.96
CA PRO A 14 3.82 -15.15 18.03
C PRO A 14 3.94 -13.66 18.33
N THR A 15 5.14 -13.08 18.24
CA THR A 15 5.40 -11.67 18.49
C THR A 15 4.78 -10.81 17.38
N TYR A 16 4.97 -11.19 16.12
CA TYR A 16 4.32 -10.53 14.98
C TYR A 16 2.80 -10.61 15.08
N THR A 17 2.26 -11.77 15.45
CA THR A 17 0.80 -11.96 15.58
C THR A 17 0.19 -11.04 16.63
N ARG A 18 0.84 -10.86 17.78
CA ARG A 18 0.38 -9.92 18.83
C ARG A 18 0.43 -8.47 18.32
N LEU A 19 1.55 -8.09 17.74
CA LEU A 19 1.72 -6.76 17.16
C LEU A 19 0.66 -6.49 16.09
N TRP A 20 0.47 -7.44 15.17
CA TRP A 20 -0.53 -7.35 14.10
C TRP A 20 -1.94 -7.19 14.65
N PHE A 21 -2.32 -7.97 15.67
CA PHE A 21 -3.67 -7.88 16.26
C PHE A 21 -3.97 -6.48 16.80
N GLY A 22 -3.05 -5.91 17.59
CA GLY A 22 -3.21 -4.54 18.08
C GLY A 22 -3.34 -3.52 16.95
N GLN A 23 -2.54 -3.67 15.90
CA GLN A 23 -2.58 -2.81 14.72
C GLN A 23 -3.87 -2.96 13.90
N ALA A 24 -4.40 -4.17 13.80
CA ALA A 24 -5.67 -4.42 13.10
C ALA A 24 -6.83 -3.72 13.81
N VAL A 25 -6.91 -3.83 15.13
CA VAL A 25 -7.93 -3.14 15.94
C VAL A 25 -7.78 -1.62 15.81
N SER A 26 -6.57 -1.10 15.92
CA SER A 26 -6.30 0.34 15.76
C SER A 26 -6.67 0.85 14.37
N SER A 27 -6.41 0.07 13.31
CA SER A 27 -6.77 0.45 11.93
C SER A 27 -8.29 0.56 11.73
N VAL A 28 -9.06 -0.35 12.34
CA VAL A 28 -10.54 -0.26 12.34
C VAL A 28 -10.99 0.98 13.12
N GLY A 29 -10.39 1.24 14.29
CA GLY A 29 -10.65 2.43 15.08
C GLY A 29 -10.41 3.72 14.29
N ASP A 30 -9.28 3.81 13.57
CA ASP A 30 -8.94 4.95 12.72
C ASP A 30 -9.96 5.15 11.58
N ALA A 31 -10.43 4.08 10.95
CA ALA A 31 -11.42 4.15 9.89
C ALA A 31 -12.80 4.57 10.41
N VAL A 32 -13.21 4.06 11.57
CA VAL A 32 -14.43 4.50 12.28
C VAL A 32 -14.32 5.98 12.65
N PHE A 33 -13.22 6.40 13.27
CA PHE A 33 -12.99 7.79 13.68
C PHE A 33 -13.05 8.75 12.49
N SER A 34 -12.33 8.45 11.41
CA SER A 34 -12.30 9.29 10.22
C SER A 34 -13.69 9.47 9.61
N THR A 35 -14.46 8.39 9.52
CA THR A 35 -15.83 8.44 8.99
C THR A 35 -16.78 9.17 9.95
N THR A 36 -16.66 8.91 11.25
CA THR A 36 -17.46 9.61 12.30
C THR A 36 -17.23 11.10 12.23
N LEU A 37 -15.99 11.58 12.09
CA LEU A 37 -15.71 13.02 12.00
C LEU A 37 -16.35 13.65 10.76
N VAL A 38 -16.26 13.00 9.60
CA VAL A 38 -16.89 13.49 8.36
C VAL A 38 -18.40 13.57 8.54
N LEU A 39 -19.03 12.51 9.08
CA LEU A 39 -20.45 12.47 9.35
C LEU A 39 -20.85 13.56 10.35
N TRP A 40 -20.16 13.65 11.47
CA TRP A 40 -20.47 14.62 12.51
C TRP A 40 -20.36 16.07 12.02
N VAL A 41 -19.26 16.40 11.32
CA VAL A 41 -19.07 17.74 10.73
C VAL A 41 -20.17 18.05 9.70
N ALA A 42 -20.48 17.12 8.80
CA ALA A 42 -21.40 17.34 7.71
C ALA A 42 -22.88 17.41 8.15
N THR A 43 -23.28 16.57 9.13
CA THR A 43 -24.70 16.35 9.44
C THR A 43 -25.14 16.93 10.79
N VAL A 44 -24.20 17.29 11.67
CA VAL A 44 -24.50 17.87 12.98
C VAL A 44 -23.96 19.29 13.09
N LEU A 45 -22.64 19.50 12.91
CA LEU A 45 -22.03 20.82 13.07
C LEU A 45 -22.42 21.79 11.95
N ALA A 46 -22.51 21.29 10.72
CA ALA A 46 -22.81 22.07 9.53
C ALA A 46 -24.19 21.74 8.93
N GLU A 47 -25.10 21.16 9.72
CA GLU A 47 -26.46 20.86 9.28
C GLU A 47 -27.16 22.10 8.73
N GLY A 48 -27.68 22.02 7.49
CA GLY A 48 -28.37 23.13 6.82
C GLY A 48 -27.48 24.32 6.46
N LYS A 49 -26.18 24.28 6.76
CA LYS A 49 -25.26 25.39 6.49
C LYS A 49 -24.61 25.24 5.12
N SER A 50 -24.43 26.36 4.42
CA SER A 50 -23.74 26.39 3.11
C SER A 50 -22.25 26.08 3.20
N TRP A 51 -21.62 26.42 4.32
CA TRP A 51 -20.20 26.18 4.56
C TRP A 51 -19.86 24.71 4.95
N GLY A 52 -20.85 23.82 5.01
CA GLY A 52 -20.63 22.40 5.33
C GLY A 52 -19.55 21.72 4.46
N PRO A 53 -19.60 21.85 3.14
CA PRO A 53 -18.55 21.28 2.27
C PRO A 53 -17.14 21.81 2.58
N GLN A 54 -17.00 23.11 2.90
CA GLN A 54 -15.72 23.69 3.32
C GLN A 54 -15.23 23.11 4.65
N ALA A 55 -16.14 22.91 5.60
CA ALA A 55 -15.79 22.31 6.89
C ALA A 55 -15.27 20.87 6.74
N VAL A 56 -15.90 20.05 5.90
CA VAL A 56 -15.41 18.70 5.60
C VAL A 56 -14.08 18.75 4.85
N SER A 57 -13.92 19.67 3.89
CA SER A 57 -12.62 19.82 3.20
C SER A 57 -11.50 20.26 4.14
N GLY A 58 -11.83 21.00 5.22
CA GLY A 58 -10.88 21.35 6.29
C GLY A 58 -10.34 20.14 7.05
N VAL A 59 -11.15 19.08 7.27
CA VAL A 59 -10.68 17.82 7.86
C VAL A 59 -9.70 17.12 6.89
N VAL A 60 -10.03 17.07 5.60
CA VAL A 60 -9.14 16.49 4.58
C VAL A 60 -7.84 17.28 4.47
N LEU A 61 -7.94 18.62 4.54
CA LEU A 61 -6.78 19.50 4.55
C LEU A 61 -5.86 19.23 5.74
N ALA A 62 -6.40 19.14 6.96
CA ALA A 62 -5.64 18.88 8.17
C ALA A 62 -4.90 17.52 8.09
N THR A 63 -5.59 16.48 7.62
CA THR A 63 -4.99 15.15 7.40
C THR A 63 -3.85 15.21 6.38
N SER A 64 -4.09 15.85 5.23
CA SER A 64 -3.11 15.91 4.13
C SER A 64 -1.92 16.78 4.47
N ALA A 65 -2.13 17.88 5.22
CA ALA A 65 -1.06 18.76 5.69
C ALA A 65 -0.09 18.02 6.61
N ALA A 66 -0.59 17.20 7.53
CA ALA A 66 0.25 16.37 8.39
C ALA A 66 1.16 15.44 7.56
N VAL A 67 0.59 14.74 6.57
CA VAL A 67 1.34 13.84 5.69
C VAL A 67 2.39 14.60 4.89
N MET A 68 2.03 15.77 4.35
CA MET A 68 2.89 16.55 3.47
C MET A 68 4.04 17.22 4.22
N PHE A 69 3.77 17.85 5.37
CA PHE A 69 4.77 18.63 6.09
C PHE A 69 5.57 17.82 7.10
N VAL A 70 4.99 16.79 7.71
CA VAL A 70 5.65 15.97 8.74
C VAL A 70 6.27 14.71 8.14
N GLY A 71 5.59 14.08 7.17
CA GLY A 71 6.01 12.80 6.58
C GLY A 71 7.48 12.74 6.11
N PRO A 72 7.98 13.71 5.34
CA PRO A 72 9.36 13.71 4.85
C PRO A 72 10.43 13.72 5.96
N PHE A 73 10.11 14.31 7.11
CA PHE A 73 11.03 14.41 8.25
C PHE A 73 10.93 13.21 9.19
N ALA A 74 9.75 12.59 9.28
CA ALA A 74 9.49 11.53 10.24
C ALA A 74 10.46 10.35 10.13
N GLY A 75 10.79 9.91 8.91
CA GLY A 75 11.75 8.84 8.68
C GLY A 75 13.13 9.14 9.26
N VAL A 76 13.64 10.36 9.03
CA VAL A 76 14.97 10.80 9.50
C VAL A 76 15.07 10.79 11.03
N PHE A 77 14.00 11.19 11.71
CA PHE A 77 13.95 11.18 13.16
C PHE A 77 13.83 9.76 13.71
N VAL A 78 12.94 8.94 13.11
CA VAL A 78 12.69 7.56 13.55
C VAL A 78 13.94 6.68 13.39
N ASP A 79 14.77 6.90 12.36
CA ASP A 79 16.03 6.17 12.19
C ASP A 79 16.98 6.35 13.39
N ARG A 80 16.90 7.49 14.08
CA ARG A 80 17.74 7.87 15.24
C ARG A 80 17.11 7.51 16.57
N TRP A 81 15.80 7.34 16.63
CA TRP A 81 15.04 7.11 17.86
C TRP A 81 14.85 5.61 18.12
N ASP A 82 14.60 5.27 19.37
CA ASP A 82 14.13 3.93 19.71
C ASP A 82 12.75 3.68 19.08
N LYS A 83 12.66 2.70 18.19
CA LYS A 83 11.48 2.40 17.40
C LYS A 83 10.29 2.00 18.26
N ARG A 84 10.55 1.20 19.33
CA ARG A 84 9.51 0.77 20.26
C ARG A 84 8.97 1.94 21.08
N ALA A 85 9.87 2.76 21.63
CA ALA A 85 9.48 3.95 22.38
C ALA A 85 8.71 4.94 21.50
N THR A 86 9.10 5.09 20.23
CA THR A 86 8.39 5.92 19.26
C THR A 86 6.97 5.40 19.00
N MET A 87 6.80 4.08 18.80
CA MET A 87 5.47 3.50 18.62
C MET A 87 4.60 3.70 19.86
N LEU A 88 5.12 3.39 21.05
CA LEU A 88 4.38 3.55 22.31
C LEU A 88 4.01 5.01 22.56
N GLY A 89 4.95 5.94 22.39
CA GLY A 89 4.73 7.37 22.57
C GLY A 89 3.68 7.94 21.62
N THR A 90 3.69 7.51 20.37
CA THR A 90 2.68 7.93 19.39
C THR A 90 1.30 7.34 19.69
N GLU A 91 1.19 6.10 20.18
CA GLU A 91 -0.10 5.53 20.61
C GLU A 91 -0.68 6.26 21.83
N VAL A 92 0.17 6.61 22.80
CA VAL A 92 -0.26 7.42 23.97
C VAL A 92 -0.74 8.81 23.52
N LEU A 93 0.00 9.48 22.64
CA LEU A 93 -0.38 10.79 22.12
C LEU A 93 -1.70 10.72 21.35
N ARG A 94 -1.85 9.75 20.44
CA ARG A 94 -3.07 9.58 19.63
C ARG A 94 -4.26 9.22 20.50
N GLY A 95 -4.09 8.23 21.39
CA GLY A 95 -5.13 7.84 22.35
C GLY A 95 -5.54 8.97 23.27
N GLY A 96 -4.58 9.73 23.80
CA GLY A 96 -4.83 10.90 24.65
C GLY A 96 -5.59 12.01 23.94
N LEU A 97 -5.22 12.34 22.69
CA LEU A 97 -5.93 13.35 21.88
C LEU A 97 -7.38 12.95 21.61
N VAL A 98 -7.61 11.69 21.23
CA VAL A 98 -8.98 11.20 20.99
C VAL A 98 -9.76 11.09 22.31
N ALA A 99 -9.13 10.71 23.41
CA ALA A 99 -9.76 10.72 24.74
C ALA A 99 -10.18 12.14 25.16
N VAL A 100 -9.32 13.14 24.94
CA VAL A 100 -9.68 14.55 25.19
C VAL A 100 -10.88 14.96 24.34
N LEU A 101 -10.88 14.64 23.03
CA LEU A 101 -12.02 14.93 22.17
C LEU A 101 -13.28 14.19 22.65
N THR A 102 -13.15 12.96 23.13
CA THR A 102 -14.25 12.17 23.70
C THR A 102 -14.84 12.85 24.92
N VAL A 103 -14.01 13.34 25.86
CA VAL A 103 -14.46 14.07 27.05
C VAL A 103 -15.18 15.35 26.64
N VAL A 104 -14.61 16.12 25.72
CA VAL A 104 -15.25 17.35 25.22
C VAL A 104 -16.57 17.05 24.52
N ALA A 105 -16.68 15.90 23.83
CA ALA A 105 -17.92 15.49 23.15
C ALA A 105 -19.10 15.16 24.10
N PHE A 106 -18.89 15.10 25.43
CA PHE A 106 -19.99 15.06 26.38
C PHE A 106 -20.64 16.45 26.60
N VAL A 107 -19.93 17.53 26.22
CA VAL A 107 -20.53 18.86 26.20
C VAL A 107 -21.52 18.93 25.03
N PRO A 108 -22.78 19.37 25.26
CA PRO A 108 -23.74 19.50 24.16
C PRO A 108 -23.18 20.39 23.05
N THR A 109 -23.32 19.94 21.82
CA THR A 109 -22.77 20.65 20.63
C THR A 109 -23.23 22.12 20.53
N ARG A 110 -24.36 22.45 21.18
CA ARG A 110 -24.95 23.81 21.18
C ARG A 110 -24.25 24.77 22.14
N GLU A 111 -23.52 24.27 23.13
CA GLU A 111 -22.83 25.09 24.13
C GLU A 111 -21.59 25.79 23.57
N LEU A 112 -20.96 25.21 22.58
CA LEU A 112 -19.78 25.78 21.94
C LEU A 112 -20.10 26.26 20.51
N PRO A 113 -19.56 27.42 20.10
CA PRO A 113 -19.65 27.85 18.71
C PRO A 113 -19.09 26.83 17.75
N ALA A 114 -19.72 26.63 16.60
CA ALA A 114 -19.26 25.68 15.57
C ALA A 114 -17.78 25.89 15.18
N GLY A 115 -17.31 27.14 15.17
CA GLY A 115 -15.90 27.48 14.90
C GLY A 115 -14.94 26.90 15.91
N VAL A 116 -15.32 26.83 17.19
CA VAL A 116 -14.50 26.22 18.26
C VAL A 116 -14.41 24.71 18.07
N TRP A 117 -15.54 24.06 17.75
CA TRP A 117 -15.57 22.64 17.42
C TRP A 117 -14.70 22.31 16.21
N LEU A 118 -14.81 23.09 15.15
CA LEU A 118 -14.01 22.89 13.94
C LEU A 118 -12.53 23.09 14.20
N ALA A 119 -12.14 24.14 14.94
CA ALA A 119 -10.76 24.38 15.32
C ALA A 119 -10.18 23.21 16.13
N LEU A 120 -10.93 22.71 17.12
CA LEU A 120 -10.54 21.56 17.93
C LEU A 120 -10.36 20.30 17.07
N ILE A 121 -11.33 20.00 16.19
CA ILE A 121 -11.27 18.87 15.28
C ILE A 121 -10.04 18.98 14.36
N TYR A 122 -9.82 20.12 13.73
CA TYR A 122 -8.71 20.30 12.78
C TYR A 122 -7.36 20.15 13.47
N VAL A 123 -7.18 20.74 14.65
CA VAL A 123 -5.94 20.62 15.43
C VAL A 123 -5.71 19.17 15.85
N ILE A 124 -6.73 18.49 16.40
CA ILE A 124 -6.61 17.08 16.80
C ILE A 124 -6.30 16.20 15.59
N VAL A 125 -7.01 16.34 14.47
CA VAL A 125 -6.77 15.58 13.25
C VAL A 125 -5.36 15.82 12.70
N LEU A 126 -4.90 17.08 12.69
CA LEU A 126 -3.56 17.45 12.27
C LEU A 126 -2.49 16.75 13.13
N VAL A 127 -2.58 16.88 14.45
CA VAL A 127 -1.59 16.31 15.39
C VAL A 127 -1.64 14.78 15.36
N LEU A 128 -2.83 14.19 15.31
CA LEU A 128 -3.03 12.73 15.24
C LEU A 128 -2.40 12.15 13.98
N ASN A 129 -2.62 12.77 12.82
CA ASN A 129 -2.00 12.35 11.57
C ASN A 129 -0.50 12.63 11.54
N ALA A 130 -0.02 13.73 12.16
CA ALA A 130 1.41 14.00 12.32
C ALA A 130 2.09 12.90 13.16
N ALA A 131 1.49 12.50 14.29
CA ALA A 131 1.99 11.38 15.09
C ALA A 131 2.06 10.07 14.28
N SER A 132 1.06 9.82 13.43
CA SER A 132 1.02 8.64 12.55
C SER A 132 2.19 8.58 11.56
N GLN A 133 2.75 9.74 11.15
CA GLN A 133 3.92 9.78 10.26
C GLN A 133 5.17 9.19 10.94
N PHE A 134 5.31 9.31 12.25
CA PHE A 134 6.41 8.69 13.01
C PHE A 134 6.14 7.22 13.31
N PHE A 135 4.88 6.87 13.56
CA PHE A 135 4.48 5.50 13.87
C PHE A 135 4.78 4.54 12.72
N THR A 136 4.44 4.93 11.49
CA THR A 136 4.52 4.06 10.32
C THR A 136 5.94 3.58 10.02
N PRO A 137 6.99 4.43 9.90
CA PRO A 137 8.35 3.95 9.67
C PRO A 137 8.91 3.16 10.86
N ALA A 138 8.58 3.53 12.11
CA ALA A 138 8.98 2.78 13.29
C ALA A 138 8.43 1.34 13.26
N ARG A 139 7.17 1.18 12.89
CA ARG A 139 6.51 -0.13 12.71
C ARG A 139 7.19 -0.96 11.62
N PHE A 140 7.46 -0.36 10.44
CA PHE A 140 8.13 -1.08 9.35
C PHE A 140 9.52 -1.55 9.76
N SER A 141 10.28 -0.73 10.49
CA SER A 141 11.61 -1.10 10.99
C SER A 141 11.53 -2.29 11.96
N ILE A 142 10.60 -2.25 12.92
CA ILE A 142 10.39 -3.36 13.86
C ILE A 142 9.97 -4.65 13.14
N ILE A 143 9.05 -4.57 12.17
CA ILE A 143 8.63 -5.74 11.40
C ILE A 143 9.83 -6.34 10.63
N ALA A 144 10.69 -5.50 10.03
CA ALA A 144 11.89 -5.96 9.34
C ALA A 144 12.90 -6.64 10.25
N GLU A 145 12.97 -6.25 11.54
CA GLU A 145 13.81 -6.89 12.56
C GLU A 145 13.20 -8.20 13.09
N LEU A 146 11.86 -8.26 13.23
CA LEU A 146 11.13 -9.45 13.72
C LEU A 146 11.01 -10.57 12.70
N VAL A 147 11.03 -10.22 11.41
CA VAL A 147 10.82 -11.14 10.29
C VAL A 147 12.10 -11.16 9.46
N THR A 148 12.92 -12.16 9.67
CA THR A 148 14.24 -12.27 9.03
C THR A 148 14.18 -12.87 7.63
N ASP A 149 13.22 -13.76 7.38
CA ASP A 149 13.02 -14.39 6.08
C ASP A 149 12.37 -13.42 5.06
N GLU A 150 12.86 -13.41 3.83
CA GLU A 150 12.38 -12.50 2.78
C GLU A 150 10.96 -12.82 2.32
N ALA A 151 10.61 -14.10 2.20
CA ALA A 151 9.27 -14.55 1.85
C ALA A 151 8.24 -14.16 2.93
N ASP A 152 8.63 -14.31 4.21
CA ASP A 152 7.79 -13.89 5.34
C ASP A 152 7.67 -12.37 5.44
N ARG A 153 8.69 -11.59 5.05
CA ARG A 153 8.58 -10.11 4.93
C ARG A 153 7.56 -9.70 3.87
N ALA A 154 7.60 -10.33 2.70
CA ALA A 154 6.60 -10.10 1.66
C ALA A 154 5.19 -10.46 2.15
N ARG A 155 5.06 -11.58 2.88
CA ARG A 155 3.80 -12.00 3.50
C ARG A 155 3.32 -11.01 4.57
N ALA A 156 4.22 -10.51 5.42
CA ALA A 156 3.91 -9.48 6.43
C ALA A 156 3.37 -8.20 5.78
N ALA A 157 4.00 -7.74 4.70
CA ALA A 157 3.53 -6.57 3.94
C ALA A 157 2.14 -6.81 3.32
N GLY A 158 1.90 -8.00 2.76
CA GLY A 158 0.59 -8.39 2.24
C GLY A 158 -0.50 -8.41 3.32
N ILE A 159 -0.20 -8.98 4.49
CA ILE A 159 -1.12 -8.99 5.65
C ILE A 159 -1.42 -7.56 6.11
N ALA A 160 -0.41 -6.70 6.22
CA ALA A 160 -0.60 -5.30 6.62
C ALA A 160 -1.49 -4.54 5.64
N GLN A 161 -1.29 -4.73 4.33
CA GLN A 161 -2.12 -4.11 3.29
C GLN A 161 -3.56 -4.63 3.32
N ALA A 162 -3.75 -5.95 3.45
CA ALA A 162 -5.07 -6.56 3.57
C ALA A 162 -5.82 -6.04 4.81
N THR A 163 -5.13 -5.91 5.94
CA THR A 163 -5.68 -5.36 7.19
C THR A 163 -6.16 -3.92 7.01
N ALA A 164 -5.34 -3.07 6.39
CA ALA A 164 -5.70 -1.68 6.12
C ALA A 164 -6.95 -1.59 5.22
N GLN A 165 -7.02 -2.39 4.16
CA GLN A 165 -8.19 -2.43 3.28
C GLN A 165 -9.45 -2.97 4.00
N THR A 166 -9.30 -4.00 4.82
CA THR A 166 -10.40 -4.55 5.63
C THR A 166 -10.92 -3.50 6.62
N ALA A 167 -10.05 -2.72 7.24
CA ALA A 167 -10.44 -1.62 8.12
C ALA A 167 -11.29 -0.56 7.39
N TRP A 168 -10.93 -0.21 6.16
CA TRP A 168 -11.71 0.71 5.32
C TRP A 168 -13.04 0.14 4.81
N ILE A 169 -13.18 -1.20 4.78
CA ILE A 169 -14.47 -1.85 4.47
C ILE A 169 -15.39 -1.85 5.68
N ILE A 170 -14.84 -2.19 6.86
CA ILE A 170 -15.62 -2.39 8.07
C ILE A 170 -15.89 -1.06 8.80
N GLY A 171 -14.91 -0.14 8.82
CA GLY A 171 -14.98 1.10 9.59
C GLY A 171 -16.16 2.00 9.23
N PRO A 172 -16.36 2.38 7.96
CA PRO A 172 -17.47 3.26 7.58
C PRO A 172 -18.86 2.72 7.93
N PRO A 173 -19.22 1.44 7.71
CA PRO A 173 -20.51 0.89 8.15
C PRO A 173 -20.69 0.87 9.67
N LEU A 174 -19.60 0.77 10.45
CA LEU A 174 -19.67 0.82 11.91
C LEU A 174 -19.79 2.25 12.44
N ALA A 175 -19.25 3.23 11.74
CA ALA A 175 -19.20 4.61 12.19
C ALA A 175 -20.59 5.24 12.34
N ALA A 176 -21.49 5.01 11.37
CA ALA A 176 -22.80 5.62 11.37
C ALA A 176 -23.71 5.09 12.50
N PRO A 177 -23.87 3.77 12.74
CA PRO A 177 -24.60 3.27 13.90
C PRO A 177 -24.00 3.73 15.24
N LEU A 178 -22.68 3.75 15.36
CA LEU A 178 -22.01 4.24 16.57
C LEU A 178 -22.32 5.72 16.80
N LEU A 179 -22.31 6.55 15.77
CA LEU A 179 -22.60 7.98 15.89
C LEU A 179 -24.07 8.26 16.20
N PHE A 180 -25.01 7.66 15.43
CA PHE A 180 -26.42 8.05 15.46
C PHE A 180 -27.26 7.25 16.45
N ALA A 181 -26.96 5.96 16.68
CA ALA A 181 -27.71 5.13 17.61
C ALA A 181 -27.11 5.13 19.02
N VAL A 182 -25.78 5.18 19.16
CA VAL A 182 -25.09 5.09 20.46
C VAL A 182 -24.62 6.46 20.94
N GLY A 183 -24.17 7.32 20.03
CA GLY A 183 -23.74 8.68 20.30
C GLY A 183 -22.27 8.94 19.94
N LEU A 184 -21.95 10.20 19.64
CA LEU A 184 -20.63 10.65 19.20
C LEU A 184 -19.52 10.23 20.17
N GLN A 185 -19.72 10.42 21.46
CA GLN A 185 -18.74 10.12 22.50
C GLN A 185 -18.34 8.64 22.50
N TRP A 186 -19.25 7.74 22.20
CA TRP A 186 -18.98 6.30 22.14
C TRP A 186 -18.22 5.91 20.88
N ALA A 187 -18.53 6.55 19.74
CA ALA A 187 -17.77 6.35 18.51
C ALA A 187 -16.31 6.81 18.66
N LEU A 188 -16.09 7.94 19.36
CA LEU A 188 -14.75 8.45 19.67
C LEU A 188 -14.04 7.57 20.69
N LEU A 189 -14.74 7.12 21.75
CA LEU A 189 -14.21 6.23 22.77
C LEU A 189 -13.74 4.90 22.16
N PHE A 190 -14.49 4.36 21.20
CA PHE A 190 -14.09 3.15 20.47
C PHE A 190 -12.69 3.29 19.86
N ASN A 191 -12.40 4.44 19.23
CA ASN A 191 -11.07 4.68 18.68
C ASN A 191 -10.01 4.92 19.77
N ALA A 192 -10.33 5.64 20.84
CA ALA A 192 -9.39 5.81 21.96
C ALA A 192 -8.99 4.46 22.59
N LEU A 193 -9.97 3.55 22.76
CA LEU A 193 -9.72 2.20 23.25
C LEU A 193 -8.93 1.35 22.24
N SER A 194 -9.12 1.55 20.94
CA SER A 194 -8.34 0.85 19.93
C SER A 194 -6.84 1.16 20.02
N TYR A 195 -6.48 2.42 20.31
CA TYR A 195 -5.09 2.82 20.59
C TYR A 195 -4.56 2.19 21.88
N LEU A 196 -5.38 2.05 22.90
CA LEU A 196 -5.00 1.37 24.13
C LEU A 196 -4.71 -0.12 23.86
N VAL A 197 -5.54 -0.79 23.07
CA VAL A 197 -5.31 -2.19 22.66
C VAL A 197 -4.00 -2.31 21.89
N SER A 198 -3.73 -1.39 20.95
CA SER A 198 -2.47 -1.34 20.21
C SER A 198 -1.28 -1.10 21.14
N TYR A 199 -1.38 -0.16 22.08
CA TYR A 199 -0.36 0.10 23.08
C TYR A 199 -0.05 -1.15 23.93
N ILE A 200 -1.07 -1.84 24.43
CA ILE A 200 -0.91 -3.09 25.19
C ILE A 200 -0.25 -4.17 24.33
N ALA A 201 -0.64 -4.30 23.08
CA ALA A 201 -0.04 -5.26 22.15
C ALA A 201 1.46 -4.99 21.91
N ILE A 202 1.85 -3.72 21.70
CA ILE A 202 3.24 -3.30 21.50
C ILE A 202 4.04 -3.47 22.79
N SER A 203 3.48 -3.07 23.94
CA SER A 203 4.16 -3.15 25.24
C SER A 203 4.40 -4.59 25.68
N SER A 204 3.47 -5.51 25.38
CA SER A 204 3.55 -6.93 25.70
C SER A 204 4.37 -7.77 24.73
N ALA A 205 4.69 -7.22 23.54
CA ALA A 205 5.52 -7.89 22.56
C ALA A 205 7.01 -7.82 22.96
N ASP A 206 7.70 -8.95 22.92
CA ASP A 206 9.16 -8.96 23.07
C ASP A 206 9.79 -8.54 21.74
N LEU A 207 10.02 -7.23 21.60
CA LEU A 207 10.56 -6.57 20.41
C LEU A 207 12.09 -6.47 20.43
N ARG A 208 12.77 -7.33 21.20
CA ARG A 208 14.24 -7.37 21.19
C ARG A 208 14.72 -7.93 19.86
N PRO A 209 15.78 -7.35 19.26
CA PRO A 209 16.36 -7.91 18.04
C PRO A 209 16.75 -9.37 18.29
N VAL A 210 16.36 -10.24 17.37
CA VAL A 210 16.81 -11.65 17.42
C VAL A 210 18.32 -11.64 17.23
N ASN A 211 19.08 -11.86 18.31
CA ASN A 211 20.53 -11.94 18.24
C ASN A 211 20.90 -13.23 17.46
N PRO A 212 21.44 -13.14 16.24
CA PRO A 212 21.72 -14.32 15.41
C PRO A 212 22.75 -15.26 16.06
N ALA A 213 23.51 -14.80 17.05
CA ALA A 213 24.44 -15.61 17.80
C ALA A 213 23.76 -16.63 18.74
N ARG A 214 22.48 -16.51 19.05
CA ARG A 214 21.71 -17.42 19.91
C ARG A 214 21.02 -18.57 19.16
N THR A 215 20.87 -18.47 17.84
CA THR A 215 20.21 -19.47 16.99
C THR A 215 21.20 -20.35 16.22
N ALA A 216 22.51 -20.15 16.37
CA ALA A 216 23.47 -21.11 15.86
C ALA A 216 23.28 -22.43 16.63
N PRO A 217 23.00 -23.55 15.93
CA PRO A 217 22.93 -24.86 16.59
C PRO A 217 24.24 -25.06 17.35
N THR A 218 24.16 -25.27 18.66
CA THR A 218 25.31 -25.65 19.48
C THR A 218 25.85 -26.95 18.89
N ALA A 219 26.93 -26.85 18.11
CA ALA A 219 27.63 -28.05 17.65
C ALA A 219 27.93 -28.92 18.84
N PRO A 220 27.71 -30.25 18.78
CA PRO A 220 27.99 -31.13 19.88
C PRO A 220 29.48 -31.01 20.27
N ARG A 221 29.75 -30.61 21.49
CA ARG A 221 31.10 -30.67 22.06
C ARG A 221 31.47 -32.14 22.17
N THR A 222 32.04 -32.69 21.12
CA THR A 222 32.80 -33.96 21.23
C THR A 222 34.13 -33.67 21.89
N GLY A 223 34.40 -34.52 22.83
CA GLY A 223 35.36 -34.39 23.91
C GLY A 223 36.85 -34.31 23.56
N LYS A 224 37.53 -33.86 24.59
CA LYS A 224 38.90 -34.15 25.04
C LYS A 224 39.94 -34.57 24.00
N GLY A 225 40.91 -33.72 23.79
CA GLY A 225 42.19 -34.01 23.18
C GLY A 225 43.08 -32.78 23.25
N ALA A 226 43.99 -32.77 24.21
CA ALA A 226 44.99 -31.74 24.35
C ALA A 226 45.96 -31.78 23.18
N GLU A 227 46.20 -30.62 22.56
CA GLU A 227 47.53 -30.29 22.04
C GLU A 227 47.56 -28.77 21.79
N ARG A 228 48.51 -28.11 22.44
CA ARG A 228 48.85 -26.70 22.20
C ARG A 228 49.68 -26.61 20.93
N PRO A 229 49.24 -25.87 19.91
CA PRO A 229 50.15 -25.38 18.87
C PRO A 229 50.71 -24.01 19.26
N GLY A 230 51.96 -23.84 18.87
CA GLY A 230 52.82 -22.71 19.21
C GLY A 230 52.31 -21.36 18.71
N LYS A 231 52.79 -20.32 19.36
CA LYS A 231 52.69 -18.91 18.98
C LYS A 231 53.31 -18.71 17.61
N VAL A 232 52.45 -18.56 16.60
CA VAL A 232 52.83 -17.89 15.37
C VAL A 232 52.35 -16.45 15.51
N SER A 233 53.31 -15.56 15.62
CA SER A 233 53.15 -14.12 15.64
C SER A 233 52.82 -13.66 14.22
N GLU A 234 51.54 -13.65 13.88
CA GLU A 234 51.06 -12.88 12.69
C GLU A 234 50.78 -11.45 13.13
N ARG A 235 51.68 -10.56 12.74
CA ARG A 235 51.41 -9.12 12.72
C ARG A 235 50.21 -8.86 11.81
N PRO A 236 49.12 -8.20 12.28
CA PRO A 236 48.09 -7.73 11.39
C PRO A 236 48.70 -6.67 10.50
N GLY A 237 48.86 -6.98 9.22
CA GLY A 237 49.12 -5.98 8.21
C GLY A 237 48.02 -4.92 8.32
N LYS A 238 48.39 -3.68 8.62
CA LYS A 238 47.53 -2.50 8.48
C LYS A 238 47.13 -2.42 7.02
N VAL A 239 45.97 -2.97 6.68
CA VAL A 239 45.23 -2.53 5.51
C VAL A 239 44.84 -1.09 5.84
N SER A 240 45.55 -0.18 5.25
CA SER A 240 45.22 1.24 5.26
C SER A 240 43.89 1.40 4.51
N GLU A 241 42.77 1.21 5.23
CA GLU A 241 41.52 1.82 4.83
C GLU A 241 41.73 3.34 4.90
N ARG A 242 42.12 3.91 3.76
CA ARG A 242 41.92 5.34 3.56
C ARG A 242 40.45 5.58 3.85
N PRO A 243 40.10 6.45 4.82
CA PRO A 243 38.73 6.88 4.94
C PRO A 243 38.38 7.55 3.61
N GLY A 244 37.64 6.81 2.76
CA GLY A 244 36.99 7.40 1.61
C GLY A 244 36.26 8.63 2.16
N LYS A 245 36.57 9.80 1.62
CA LYS A 245 35.86 11.05 1.90
C LYS A 245 34.39 10.69 1.99
N ALA A 246 33.81 10.82 3.19
CA ALA A 246 32.37 10.77 3.36
C ALA A 246 31.81 11.73 2.32
N ALA A 247 31.21 11.17 1.26
CA ALA A 247 30.55 11.98 0.26
C ALA A 247 29.56 12.84 1.05
N GLU A 248 29.79 14.14 1.07
CA GLU A 248 28.86 15.12 1.62
C GLU A 248 27.51 14.75 1.06
N ARG A 249 26.60 14.27 1.92
CA ARG A 249 25.23 13.95 1.52
C ARG A 249 24.65 15.26 0.99
N PRO A 250 24.34 15.35 -0.30
CA PRO A 250 23.75 16.56 -0.85
C PRO A 250 22.54 16.92 0.00
N GLY A 251 22.35 18.19 0.32
CA GLY A 251 21.25 18.62 1.18
C GLY A 251 19.91 18.22 0.54
N LEU A 252 18.95 17.80 1.34
CA LEU A 252 17.59 17.39 0.91
C LEU A 252 16.97 18.33 -0.14
N PHE A 253 17.21 19.63 -0.01
CA PHE A 253 16.78 20.65 -0.98
C PHE A 253 17.47 20.52 -2.34
N LYS A 254 18.76 20.16 -2.37
CA LYS A 254 19.50 19.99 -3.62
C LYS A 254 19.00 18.75 -4.36
N ASP A 255 18.79 17.64 -3.66
CA ASP A 255 18.24 16.43 -4.23
C ASP A 255 16.81 16.63 -4.77
N PHE A 256 15.99 17.40 -4.05
CA PHE A 256 14.64 17.76 -4.49
C PHE A 256 14.67 18.64 -5.76
N THR A 257 15.52 19.66 -5.79
CA THR A 257 15.62 20.55 -6.97
C THR A 257 16.21 19.85 -8.19
N GLU A 258 17.17 18.94 -8.00
CA GLU A 258 17.70 18.09 -9.07
C GLU A 258 16.64 17.12 -9.60
N GLY A 259 15.86 16.50 -8.70
CA GLY A 259 14.70 15.67 -9.05
C GLY A 259 13.66 16.45 -9.85
N LEU A 260 13.32 17.66 -9.41
CA LEU A 260 12.38 18.54 -10.12
C LEU A 260 12.89 18.94 -11.51
N ARG A 261 14.18 19.25 -11.63
CA ARG A 261 14.82 19.56 -12.93
C ARG A 261 14.84 18.36 -13.87
N PHE A 262 15.09 17.16 -13.34
CA PHE A 262 15.01 15.92 -14.12
C PHE A 262 13.58 15.70 -14.62
N PHE A 263 12.56 15.85 -13.76
CA PHE A 263 11.15 15.79 -14.16
C PHE A 263 10.82 16.77 -15.28
N ALA A 264 11.18 18.04 -15.10
CA ALA A 264 10.85 19.09 -16.07
C ALA A 264 11.47 18.85 -17.45
N ARG A 265 12.58 18.13 -17.52
CA ARG A 265 13.26 17.76 -18.77
C ARG A 265 12.71 16.51 -19.43
N ASN A 266 12.11 15.61 -18.67
CA ASN A 266 11.56 14.35 -19.18
C ASN A 266 10.06 14.49 -19.46
N ARG A 267 9.70 14.66 -20.74
CA ARG A 267 8.31 14.83 -21.19
C ARG A 267 7.38 13.69 -20.76
N PHE A 268 7.89 12.45 -20.72
CA PHE A 268 7.09 11.30 -20.29
C PHE A 268 6.75 11.37 -18.79
N LEU A 269 7.74 11.69 -17.93
CA LEU A 269 7.52 11.84 -16.49
C LEU A 269 6.58 13.01 -16.17
N VAL A 270 6.73 14.15 -16.89
CA VAL A 270 5.81 15.28 -16.75
C VAL A 270 4.38 14.87 -17.14
N ALA A 271 4.21 14.18 -18.27
CA ALA A 271 2.90 13.69 -18.68
C ALA A 271 2.31 12.73 -17.64
N LEU A 272 3.11 11.79 -17.12
CA LEU A 272 2.69 10.83 -16.10
C LEU A 272 2.26 11.54 -14.80
N LEU A 273 3.02 12.56 -14.36
CA LEU A 273 2.69 13.37 -13.19
C LEU A 273 1.38 14.14 -13.41
N LEU A 274 1.22 14.81 -14.56
CA LEU A 274 0.01 15.55 -14.91
C LEU A 274 -1.22 14.64 -14.95
N LEU A 275 -1.11 13.44 -15.55
CA LEU A 275 -2.19 12.47 -15.58
C LEU A 275 -2.58 12.01 -14.18
N THR A 276 -1.61 11.81 -13.30
CA THR A 276 -1.87 11.45 -11.90
C THR A 276 -2.52 12.60 -11.14
N VAL A 277 -2.02 13.82 -11.31
CA VAL A 277 -2.59 15.03 -10.71
C VAL A 277 -4.05 15.22 -11.15
N ILE A 278 -4.34 15.07 -12.44
CA ILE A 278 -5.71 15.15 -12.96
C ILE A 278 -6.57 14.00 -12.40
N GLY A 279 -6.02 12.79 -12.29
CA GLY A 279 -6.72 11.66 -11.68
C GLY A 279 -7.15 11.92 -10.22
N GLN A 280 -6.44 12.80 -9.47
CA GLN A 280 -6.82 13.19 -8.12
C GLN A 280 -8.09 14.08 -8.07
N LEU A 281 -8.52 14.67 -9.18
CA LEU A 281 -9.73 15.51 -9.20
C LEU A 281 -10.97 14.74 -8.74
N GLY A 282 -11.16 13.53 -9.26
CA GLY A 282 -12.30 12.69 -8.89
C GLY A 282 -12.26 12.25 -7.42
N MET A 283 -11.09 11.80 -6.96
CA MET A 283 -10.93 11.32 -5.58
C MET A 283 -11.02 12.46 -4.55
N GLY A 284 -10.45 13.62 -4.85
CA GLY A 284 -10.52 14.80 -3.97
C GLY A 284 -11.96 15.32 -3.85
N ALA A 285 -12.71 15.38 -4.95
CA ALA A 285 -14.12 15.75 -4.93
C ALA A 285 -14.95 14.73 -4.11
N LEU A 286 -14.77 13.42 -4.35
CA LEU A 286 -15.47 12.38 -3.59
C LEU A 286 -15.15 12.44 -2.10
N SER A 287 -13.89 12.60 -1.71
CA SER A 287 -13.50 12.64 -0.28
C SER A 287 -14.19 13.76 0.51
N THR A 288 -14.57 14.85 -0.16
CA THR A 288 -15.20 16.02 0.47
C THR A 288 -16.71 16.03 0.30
N LEU A 289 -17.20 15.72 -0.91
CA LEU A 289 -18.60 15.98 -1.29
C LEU A 289 -19.49 14.73 -1.23
N ASN A 290 -18.95 13.54 -1.10
CA ASN A 290 -19.72 12.30 -1.18
C ASN A 290 -20.83 12.20 -0.11
N ILE A 291 -20.58 12.70 1.11
CA ILE A 291 -21.61 12.74 2.16
C ILE A 291 -22.76 13.69 1.78
N PHE A 292 -22.46 14.85 1.19
CA PHE A 292 -23.47 15.80 0.75
C PHE A 292 -24.23 15.30 -0.48
N PHE A 293 -23.55 14.56 -1.36
CA PHE A 293 -24.20 13.89 -2.49
C PHE A 293 -25.19 12.83 -1.99
N ALA A 294 -24.79 12.01 -1.02
CA ALA A 294 -25.65 11.00 -0.42
C ALA A 294 -26.90 11.61 0.22
N THR A 295 -26.75 12.68 1.01
CA THR A 295 -27.87 13.29 1.74
C THR A 295 -28.74 14.19 0.88
N ARG A 296 -28.17 14.97 -0.06
CA ARG A 296 -28.89 15.98 -0.85
C ARG A 296 -29.38 15.48 -2.20
N ASN A 297 -28.62 14.60 -2.88
CA ASN A 297 -28.93 14.12 -4.23
C ASN A 297 -29.57 12.73 -4.20
N LEU A 298 -29.05 11.81 -3.38
CA LEU A 298 -29.64 10.48 -3.23
C LEU A 298 -30.76 10.43 -2.19
N HIS A 299 -30.93 11.51 -1.40
CA HIS A 299 -31.93 11.62 -0.33
C HIS A 299 -31.88 10.46 0.67
N VAL A 300 -30.66 9.99 0.97
CA VAL A 300 -30.42 8.85 1.85
C VAL A 300 -30.02 9.38 3.23
N SER A 301 -30.46 8.67 4.27
CA SER A 301 -30.06 9.00 5.63
C SER A 301 -28.55 8.93 5.80
N ALA A 302 -27.97 9.79 6.63
CA ALA A 302 -26.54 9.79 6.93
C ALA A 302 -26.05 8.45 7.51
N GLU A 303 -26.94 7.67 8.12
CA GLU A 303 -26.69 6.33 8.63
C GLU A 303 -26.25 5.37 7.53
N SER A 304 -26.83 5.51 6.32
CA SER A 304 -26.50 4.66 5.18
C SER A 304 -25.20 5.05 4.46
N TYR A 305 -24.58 6.18 4.81
CA TYR A 305 -23.35 6.65 4.19
C TYR A 305 -22.20 5.62 4.28
N GLY A 306 -22.16 4.85 5.35
CA GLY A 306 -21.14 3.82 5.56
C GLY A 306 -21.06 2.79 4.43
N TYR A 307 -22.19 2.46 3.79
CA TYR A 307 -22.22 1.52 2.65
C TYR A 307 -21.49 2.06 1.41
N LEU A 308 -21.47 3.39 1.20
CA LEU A 308 -20.68 4.00 0.13
C LEU A 308 -19.18 3.84 0.38
N GLY A 309 -18.74 4.01 1.64
CA GLY A 309 -17.36 3.75 2.03
C GLY A 309 -16.97 2.28 1.90
N MET A 310 -17.87 1.37 2.30
CA MET A 310 -17.67 -0.08 2.12
C MET A 310 -17.53 -0.47 0.65
N ALA A 311 -18.34 0.11 -0.24
CA ALA A 311 -18.25 -0.13 -1.68
C ALA A 311 -16.88 0.27 -2.24
N LEU A 312 -16.34 1.42 -1.83
CA LEU A 312 -14.99 1.86 -2.18
C LEU A 312 -13.92 0.88 -1.67
N GLY A 313 -14.05 0.40 -0.44
CA GLY A 313 -13.12 -0.57 0.15
C GLY A 313 -13.12 -1.91 -0.60
N ILE A 314 -14.29 -2.51 -0.83
CA ILE A 314 -14.43 -3.80 -1.53
C ILE A 314 -13.95 -3.67 -2.98
N GLY A 315 -14.36 -2.60 -3.68
CA GLY A 315 -13.90 -2.31 -5.04
C GLY A 315 -12.38 -2.11 -5.12
N GLY A 316 -11.78 -1.48 -4.10
CA GLY A 316 -10.32 -1.33 -3.98
C GLY A 316 -9.60 -2.68 -3.90
N ILE A 317 -10.12 -3.64 -3.11
CA ILE A 317 -9.58 -5.00 -3.06
C ILE A 317 -9.75 -5.70 -4.41
N ALA A 318 -10.93 -5.66 -5.00
CA ALA A 318 -11.19 -6.27 -6.31
C ALA A 318 -10.25 -5.71 -7.39
N GLY A 319 -10.06 -4.39 -7.40
CA GLY A 319 -9.13 -3.70 -8.29
C GLY A 319 -7.68 -4.13 -8.07
N ALA A 320 -7.23 -4.23 -6.82
CA ALA A 320 -5.87 -4.65 -6.48
C ALA A 320 -5.58 -6.09 -6.90
N LEU A 321 -6.52 -7.01 -6.68
CA LEU A 321 -6.41 -8.42 -7.09
C LEU A 321 -6.37 -8.59 -8.61
N ALA A 322 -7.17 -7.78 -9.33
CA ALA A 322 -7.21 -7.81 -10.78
C ALA A 322 -6.02 -7.09 -11.44
N ALA A 323 -5.47 -6.07 -10.77
CA ALA A 323 -4.47 -5.16 -11.34
C ALA A 323 -3.24 -5.88 -11.91
N GLY A 324 -2.68 -6.83 -11.16
CA GLY A 324 -1.49 -7.58 -11.60
C GLY A 324 -1.72 -8.32 -12.91
N ARG A 325 -2.84 -9.06 -13.02
CA ARG A 325 -3.22 -9.79 -14.23
C ARG A 325 -3.51 -8.85 -15.40
N VAL A 326 -4.26 -7.77 -15.15
CA VAL A 326 -4.64 -6.81 -16.19
C VAL A 326 -3.39 -6.09 -16.72
N VAL A 327 -2.48 -5.64 -15.85
CA VAL A 327 -1.23 -5.00 -16.26
C VAL A 327 -0.33 -5.95 -17.06
N GLN A 328 -0.27 -7.24 -16.70
CA GLN A 328 0.46 -8.24 -17.46
C GLN A 328 -0.18 -8.51 -18.82
N TRP A 329 -1.51 -8.53 -18.90
CA TRP A 329 -2.24 -8.88 -20.12
C TRP A 329 -2.28 -7.76 -21.17
N ILE A 330 -2.64 -6.53 -20.75
CA ILE A 330 -2.80 -5.40 -21.68
C ILE A 330 -1.65 -4.38 -21.62
N GLY A 331 -0.74 -4.53 -20.65
CA GLY A 331 0.39 -3.63 -20.43
C GLY A 331 0.03 -2.40 -19.57
N ALA A 332 1.04 -1.86 -18.86
CA ALA A 332 0.84 -0.75 -17.93
C ALA A 332 0.32 0.53 -18.62
N ARG A 333 0.78 0.84 -19.84
CA ARG A 333 0.33 1.99 -20.61
C ARG A 333 -1.16 1.92 -20.96
N ARG A 334 -1.64 0.77 -21.44
CA ARG A 334 -3.06 0.59 -21.77
C ARG A 334 -3.91 0.62 -20.50
N THR A 335 -3.46 -0.01 -19.43
CA THR A 335 -4.12 0.05 -18.13
C THR A 335 -4.28 1.49 -17.65
N THR A 336 -3.28 2.35 -17.87
CA THR A 336 -3.31 3.75 -17.46
C THR A 336 -4.41 4.56 -18.18
N TRP A 337 -4.43 4.57 -19.53
CA TRP A 337 -5.42 5.39 -20.23
C TRP A 337 -6.83 4.80 -20.14
N ILE A 338 -7.00 3.46 -20.15
CA ILE A 338 -8.29 2.81 -19.94
C ILE A 338 -8.80 3.10 -18.53
N GLY A 339 -7.92 2.98 -17.53
CA GLY A 339 -8.27 3.27 -16.14
C GLY A 339 -8.74 4.71 -15.94
N LEU A 340 -8.07 5.70 -16.54
CA LEU A 340 -8.50 7.10 -16.51
C LEU A 340 -9.85 7.29 -17.21
N MET A 341 -10.02 6.79 -18.42
CA MET A 341 -11.27 6.94 -19.16
C MET A 341 -12.45 6.27 -18.43
N ALA A 342 -12.24 5.04 -17.95
CA ALA A 342 -13.27 4.29 -17.24
C ALA A 342 -13.66 4.98 -15.93
N SER A 343 -12.67 5.37 -15.10
CA SER A 343 -12.96 6.06 -13.84
C SER A 343 -13.62 7.41 -14.05
N GLY A 344 -13.17 8.21 -15.03
CA GLY A 344 -13.79 9.47 -15.34
C GLY A 344 -15.25 9.31 -15.83
N ALA A 345 -15.51 8.37 -16.73
CA ALA A 345 -16.86 8.07 -17.22
C ALA A 345 -17.79 7.57 -16.09
N LEU A 346 -17.27 6.68 -15.22
CA LEU A 346 -18.02 6.18 -14.07
C LEU A 346 -18.35 7.29 -13.07
N LEU A 347 -17.45 8.27 -12.88
CA LEU A 347 -17.72 9.43 -12.02
C LEU A 347 -18.80 10.34 -12.63
N VAL A 348 -18.80 10.55 -13.95
CA VAL A 348 -19.89 11.26 -14.65
C VAL A 348 -21.20 10.51 -14.47
N LEU A 349 -21.22 9.19 -14.63
CA LEU A 349 -22.42 8.38 -14.40
C LEU A 349 -22.88 8.44 -12.94
N TYR A 350 -21.94 8.42 -12.01
CA TYR A 350 -22.22 8.53 -10.57
C TYR A 350 -22.87 9.87 -10.23
N SER A 351 -22.40 10.98 -10.82
CA SER A 351 -22.98 12.31 -10.60
C SER A 351 -24.47 12.40 -10.97
N ARG A 352 -24.96 11.49 -11.82
CA ARG A 352 -26.35 11.48 -12.31
C ARG A 352 -27.27 10.53 -11.55
N GLN A 353 -26.74 9.84 -10.51
CA GLN A 353 -27.55 8.90 -9.76
C GLN A 353 -28.52 9.61 -8.82
N THR A 354 -29.73 9.08 -8.77
CA THR A 354 -30.79 9.44 -7.82
C THR A 354 -31.17 8.26 -6.92
N GLY A 355 -30.74 7.05 -7.29
CA GLY A 355 -31.00 5.82 -6.54
C GLY A 355 -29.77 5.33 -5.78
N PHE A 356 -29.95 5.03 -4.50
CA PHE A 356 -28.86 4.58 -3.61
C PHE A 356 -28.18 3.27 -4.06
N PRO A 357 -28.92 2.18 -4.42
CA PRO A 357 -28.28 0.94 -4.84
C PRO A 357 -27.38 1.11 -6.08
N ALA A 358 -27.84 1.91 -7.05
CA ALA A 358 -27.06 2.21 -8.25
C ALA A 358 -25.81 3.04 -7.92
N ALA A 359 -25.91 3.99 -6.99
CA ALA A 359 -24.79 4.78 -6.51
C ALA A 359 -23.73 3.91 -5.82
N VAL A 360 -24.12 2.98 -4.93
CA VAL A 360 -23.24 2.02 -4.27
C VAL A 360 -22.51 1.15 -5.29
N THR A 361 -23.26 0.60 -6.28
CA THR A 361 -22.69 -0.24 -7.34
C THR A 361 -21.71 0.55 -8.20
N LEU A 362 -22.04 1.78 -8.58
CA LEU A 362 -21.15 2.62 -9.39
C LEU A 362 -19.88 3.02 -8.63
N LEU A 363 -19.94 3.30 -7.34
CA LEU A 363 -18.74 3.55 -6.53
C LEU A 363 -17.85 2.32 -6.42
N PHE A 364 -18.44 1.13 -6.22
CA PHE A 364 -17.70 -0.12 -6.26
C PHE A 364 -16.96 -0.28 -7.60
N VAL A 365 -17.66 -0.12 -8.72
CA VAL A 365 -17.06 -0.26 -10.06
C VAL A 365 -16.05 0.86 -10.35
N PHE A 366 -16.30 2.09 -9.87
CA PHE A 366 -15.42 3.26 -10.06
C PHE A 366 -14.02 3.10 -9.46
N VAL A 367 -13.93 2.51 -8.27
CA VAL A 367 -12.64 2.39 -7.60
C VAL A 367 -11.75 1.30 -8.20
N VAL A 368 -12.32 0.32 -8.89
CA VAL A 368 -11.57 -0.77 -9.54
C VAL A 368 -10.55 -0.22 -10.56
N PRO A 369 -10.93 0.54 -11.60
CA PRO A 369 -9.96 1.08 -12.55
C PRO A 369 -8.97 2.08 -11.92
N ILE A 370 -9.35 2.80 -10.86
CA ILE A 370 -8.44 3.69 -10.11
C ILE A 370 -7.33 2.85 -9.43
N THR A 371 -7.70 1.75 -8.80
CA THR A 371 -6.72 0.89 -8.13
C THR A 371 -5.80 0.21 -9.14
N MET A 372 -6.32 -0.21 -10.29
CA MET A 372 -5.52 -0.73 -11.40
C MET A 372 -4.55 0.33 -11.94
N LEU A 373 -5.01 1.56 -12.11
CA LEU A 373 -4.20 2.71 -12.53
C LEU A 373 -3.05 2.95 -11.56
N ASN A 374 -3.32 2.99 -10.25
CA ASN A 374 -2.30 3.18 -9.22
C ASN A 374 -1.25 2.06 -9.24
N THR A 375 -1.67 0.83 -9.50
CA THR A 375 -0.76 -0.33 -9.62
C THR A 375 0.09 -0.25 -10.88
N ALA A 376 -0.47 0.20 -12.01
CA ALA A 376 0.25 0.36 -13.28
C ALA A 376 1.25 1.52 -13.25
N MET A 377 1.03 2.52 -12.41
CA MET A 377 1.83 3.75 -12.35
C MET A 377 3.26 3.50 -11.86
N ALA A 378 3.45 2.66 -10.83
CA ALA A 378 4.76 2.38 -10.27
C ALA A 378 5.75 1.75 -11.29
N PRO A 379 5.38 0.71 -12.06
CA PRO A 379 6.24 0.18 -13.11
C PRO A 379 6.59 1.22 -14.18
N LEU A 380 5.63 2.06 -14.60
CA LEU A 380 5.88 3.10 -15.60
C LEU A 380 6.86 4.15 -15.09
N LEU A 381 6.72 4.57 -13.83
CA LEU A 381 7.62 5.54 -13.19
C LEU A 381 9.05 4.98 -13.09
N LEU A 382 9.19 3.72 -12.67
CA LEU A 382 10.48 3.05 -12.52
C LEU A 382 11.15 2.76 -13.88
N ALA A 383 10.39 2.39 -14.90
CA ALA A 383 10.90 2.15 -16.26
C ALA A 383 11.42 3.43 -16.91
N ALA A 384 10.75 4.57 -16.65
CA ALA A 384 11.16 5.87 -17.19
C ALA A 384 12.30 6.54 -16.43
N THR A 385 12.76 5.95 -15.29
CA THR A 385 13.72 6.59 -14.40
C THR A 385 14.97 5.73 -14.25
N PRO A 386 16.18 6.24 -14.62
CA PRO A 386 17.44 5.60 -14.33
C PRO A 386 17.61 5.29 -12.85
N GLN A 387 18.32 4.21 -12.53
CA GLN A 387 18.41 3.71 -11.15
C GLN A 387 18.92 4.76 -10.14
N GLU A 388 19.86 5.59 -10.56
CA GLU A 388 20.46 6.69 -9.77
C GLU A 388 19.49 7.85 -9.45
N PHE A 389 18.42 8.04 -10.27
CA PHE A 389 17.42 9.10 -10.07
C PHE A 389 16.13 8.61 -9.43
N ARG A 390 15.92 7.30 -9.23
CA ARG A 390 14.65 6.73 -8.71
C ARG A 390 14.23 7.36 -7.39
N GLY A 391 15.13 7.48 -6.43
CA GLY A 391 14.84 8.10 -5.14
C GLY A 391 14.41 9.56 -5.27
N ARG A 392 15.11 10.35 -6.12
CA ARG A 392 14.80 11.75 -6.36
C ARG A 392 13.47 11.95 -7.09
N VAL A 393 13.15 11.08 -8.05
CA VAL A 393 11.88 11.09 -8.78
C VAL A 393 10.72 10.77 -7.84
N ILE A 394 10.85 9.74 -7.00
CA ILE A 394 9.85 9.36 -6.02
C ILE A 394 9.62 10.48 -4.99
N SER A 395 10.69 11.16 -4.54
CA SER A 395 10.60 12.25 -3.56
C SER A 395 9.87 13.50 -4.09
N VAL A 396 9.73 13.65 -5.41
CA VAL A 396 8.93 14.71 -6.05
C VAL A 396 7.51 14.22 -6.37
N PHE A 397 7.39 13.01 -6.92
CA PHE A 397 6.13 12.48 -7.45
C PHE A 397 5.04 12.37 -6.37
N TYR A 398 5.34 11.70 -5.24
CA TYR A 398 4.34 11.48 -4.20
C TYR A 398 3.88 12.75 -3.48
N PRO A 399 4.76 13.69 -3.06
CA PRO A 399 4.30 14.94 -2.47
C PRO A 399 3.45 15.78 -3.42
N VAL A 400 3.80 15.87 -4.70
CA VAL A 400 3.03 16.63 -5.69
C VAL A 400 1.64 16.02 -5.90
N THR A 401 1.53 14.69 -5.97
CA THR A 401 0.23 14.01 -6.09
C THR A 401 -0.63 14.18 -4.84
N ARG A 402 -0.02 14.17 -3.65
CA ARG A 402 -0.73 14.44 -2.38
C ARG A 402 -1.18 15.89 -2.27
N LEU A 403 -0.35 16.83 -2.70
CA LEU A 403 -0.73 18.24 -2.78
C LEU A 403 -1.91 18.44 -3.74
N ALA A 404 -1.90 17.78 -4.89
CA ALA A 404 -3.00 17.84 -5.84
C ALA A 404 -4.30 17.30 -5.24
N ALA A 405 -4.28 16.16 -4.55
CA ALA A 405 -5.44 15.61 -3.87
C ALA A 405 -6.00 16.57 -2.80
N MET A 406 -5.11 17.18 -2.01
CA MET A 406 -5.45 18.18 -1.00
C MET A 406 -6.11 19.41 -1.62
N LEU A 407 -5.47 19.99 -2.64
CA LEU A 407 -5.99 21.17 -3.33
C LEU A 407 -7.35 20.89 -3.98
N THR A 408 -7.52 19.71 -4.57
CA THR A 408 -8.78 19.30 -5.18
C THR A 408 -9.89 19.16 -4.13
N ALA A 409 -9.60 18.56 -2.97
CA ALA A 409 -10.58 18.45 -1.90
C ALA A 409 -11.02 19.82 -1.38
N VAL A 410 -10.06 20.74 -1.15
CA VAL A 410 -10.34 22.12 -0.72
C VAL A 410 -11.12 22.89 -1.78
N LEU A 411 -10.69 22.80 -3.05
CA LEU A 411 -11.36 23.48 -4.16
C LEU A 411 -12.79 22.96 -4.34
N SER A 412 -13.00 21.65 -4.26
CA SER A 412 -14.33 21.04 -4.36
C SER A 412 -15.25 21.50 -3.22
N GLY A 413 -14.74 21.56 -1.98
CA GLY A 413 -15.49 22.07 -0.84
C GLY A 413 -15.85 23.55 -0.99
N TRP A 414 -14.90 24.38 -1.45
CA TRP A 414 -15.12 25.80 -1.69
C TRP A 414 -16.12 26.04 -2.83
N LEU A 415 -15.97 25.33 -3.95
CA LEU A 415 -16.90 25.43 -5.08
C LEU A 415 -18.33 25.06 -4.67
N ALA A 416 -18.52 23.95 -3.95
CA ALA A 416 -19.83 23.49 -3.53
C ALA A 416 -20.49 24.39 -2.48
N GLY A 417 -19.70 25.00 -1.59
CA GLY A 417 -20.23 25.81 -0.49
C GLY A 417 -20.32 27.30 -0.78
N SER A 418 -19.56 27.82 -1.77
CA SER A 418 -19.52 29.24 -2.12
C SER A 418 -19.62 29.49 -3.61
N GLY A 419 -18.67 28.97 -4.42
CA GLY A 419 -18.54 29.35 -5.83
C GLY A 419 -19.72 28.92 -6.71
N LEU A 420 -20.29 27.74 -6.47
CA LEU A 420 -21.42 27.18 -7.21
C LEU A 420 -22.68 27.03 -6.33
N ARG A 421 -22.70 27.65 -5.16
CA ARG A 421 -23.76 27.48 -4.16
C ARG A 421 -25.17 27.58 -4.72
N ASP A 422 -25.43 28.62 -5.49
CA ASP A 422 -26.75 28.95 -6.06
C ASP A 422 -26.86 28.47 -7.51
N PHE A 423 -25.89 27.68 -7.99
CA PHE A 423 -25.89 27.18 -9.35
C PHE A 423 -26.98 26.12 -9.53
N SER A 424 -27.91 26.43 -10.46
CA SER A 424 -28.90 25.49 -10.96
C SER A 424 -28.92 25.60 -12.48
N GLY A 425 -28.40 24.60 -13.16
CA GLY A 425 -28.39 24.54 -14.61
C GLY A 425 -29.26 23.41 -15.13
N SER A 426 -29.74 23.52 -16.37
CA SER A 426 -30.32 22.39 -17.08
C SER A 426 -29.68 22.28 -18.46
N VAL A 427 -29.19 21.09 -18.80
CA VAL A 427 -28.61 20.77 -20.10
C VAL A 427 -29.30 19.51 -20.62
N ALA A 428 -29.87 19.57 -21.80
CA ALA A 428 -30.62 18.48 -22.43
C ALA A 428 -31.72 17.87 -21.52
N GLY A 429 -32.43 18.72 -20.75
CA GLY A 429 -33.47 18.26 -19.82
C GLY A 429 -32.99 17.70 -18.48
N LEU A 430 -31.69 17.57 -18.29
CA LEU A 430 -31.07 17.12 -17.03
C LEU A 430 -30.76 18.33 -16.13
N ARG A 431 -31.24 18.31 -14.90
CA ARG A 431 -30.93 19.34 -13.90
C ARG A 431 -29.55 19.06 -13.27
N PHE A 432 -28.78 20.12 -13.10
CA PHE A 432 -27.46 20.07 -12.47
C PHE A 432 -27.45 20.97 -11.22
N GLY A 433 -27.16 20.38 -10.09
CA GLY A 433 -26.84 21.10 -8.86
C GLY A 433 -25.33 21.32 -8.72
N PRO A 434 -24.87 21.97 -7.64
CA PRO A 434 -23.46 22.25 -7.40
C PRO A 434 -22.59 20.98 -7.34
N ILE A 435 -23.04 19.96 -6.61
CA ILE A 435 -22.29 18.72 -6.36
C ILE A 435 -22.21 17.88 -7.63
N ASP A 436 -23.33 17.71 -8.32
CA ASP A 436 -23.43 16.98 -9.60
C ASP A 436 -22.48 17.57 -10.63
N THR A 437 -22.47 18.92 -10.72
CA THR A 437 -21.59 19.64 -11.64
C THR A 437 -20.13 19.40 -11.33
N ILE A 438 -19.72 19.46 -10.04
CA ILE A 438 -18.33 19.23 -9.64
C ILE A 438 -17.91 17.79 -9.99
N PHE A 439 -18.74 16.79 -9.70
CA PHE A 439 -18.43 15.40 -10.05
C PHE A 439 -18.41 15.19 -11.57
N ALA A 440 -19.39 15.73 -12.30
CA ALA A 440 -19.45 15.60 -13.75
C ALA A 440 -18.26 16.25 -14.45
N VAL A 441 -17.90 17.48 -14.06
CA VAL A 441 -16.74 18.20 -14.61
C VAL A 441 -15.44 17.49 -14.26
N SER A 442 -15.26 17.07 -12.99
CA SER A 442 -14.10 16.30 -12.58
C SER A 442 -13.97 15.00 -13.38
N GLY A 443 -15.06 14.26 -13.55
CA GLY A 443 -15.11 13.04 -14.35
C GLY A 443 -14.77 13.29 -15.82
N LEU A 444 -15.32 14.34 -16.42
CA LEU A 444 -15.04 14.72 -17.81
C LEU A 444 -13.56 15.08 -18.02
N VAL A 445 -12.98 15.87 -17.12
CA VAL A 445 -11.55 16.22 -17.17
C VAL A 445 -10.67 14.97 -17.06
N VAL A 446 -11.04 14.00 -16.22
CA VAL A 446 -10.34 12.71 -16.11
C VAL A 446 -10.49 11.88 -17.39
N VAL A 447 -11.67 11.86 -18.04
CA VAL A 447 -11.85 11.22 -19.36
C VAL A 447 -10.95 11.87 -20.40
N LEU A 448 -10.93 13.19 -20.48
CA LEU A 448 -10.08 13.94 -21.43
C LEU A 448 -8.59 13.66 -21.19
N ALA A 449 -8.16 13.55 -19.93
CA ALA A 449 -6.81 13.11 -19.58
C ALA A 449 -6.53 11.69 -20.06
N GLY A 450 -7.49 10.78 -19.97
CA GLY A 450 -7.38 9.42 -20.52
C GLY A 450 -7.25 9.41 -22.04
N VAL A 451 -8.02 10.26 -22.75
CA VAL A 451 -7.88 10.45 -24.21
C VAL A 451 -6.50 11.00 -24.55
N TYR A 452 -6.04 12.03 -23.83
CA TYR A 452 -4.69 12.56 -24.00
C TYR A 452 -3.61 11.49 -23.75
N ALA A 453 -3.77 10.70 -22.69
CA ALA A 453 -2.85 9.58 -22.40
C ALA A 453 -2.80 8.55 -23.53
N ARG A 454 -3.94 8.26 -24.17
CA ARG A 454 -4.01 7.35 -25.30
C ARG A 454 -3.24 7.90 -26.53
N LEU A 455 -3.38 9.20 -26.80
CA LEU A 455 -2.83 9.84 -28.00
C LEU A 455 -1.40 10.33 -27.79
N GLY A 456 -1.06 10.84 -26.62
CA GLY A 456 0.15 11.60 -26.33
C GLY A 456 1.24 10.85 -25.54
N LEU A 457 0.92 9.74 -24.88
CA LEU A 457 1.98 8.96 -24.25
C LEU A 457 2.78 8.25 -25.35
N PRO A 458 4.10 8.51 -25.49
CA PRO A 458 4.92 7.79 -26.44
C PRO A 458 4.80 6.29 -26.19
N ALA A 459 4.80 5.50 -27.27
CA ALA A 459 4.94 4.06 -27.14
C ALA A 459 6.19 3.84 -26.30
N SER A 460 6.06 3.15 -25.16
CA SER A 460 7.23 2.78 -24.37
C SER A 460 8.23 2.15 -25.32
N GLU A 461 9.35 2.80 -25.57
CA GLU A 461 10.52 2.09 -26.07
C GLU A 461 10.68 0.94 -25.09
N ALA A 462 10.55 -0.28 -25.60
CA ALA A 462 10.75 -1.50 -24.82
C ALA A 462 12.02 -1.27 -24.01
N ALA A 463 11.94 -1.43 -22.68
CA ALA A 463 13.12 -1.36 -21.85
C ALA A 463 14.22 -2.11 -22.61
N PRO A 464 15.41 -1.53 -22.80
CA PRO A 464 16.47 -2.22 -23.52
C PRO A 464 16.55 -3.61 -22.94
N THR A 465 16.36 -4.61 -23.79
CA THR A 465 16.47 -6.03 -23.43
C THR A 465 17.71 -6.13 -22.55
N PRO A 466 17.62 -6.68 -21.32
CA PRO A 466 18.79 -6.80 -20.47
C PRO A 466 19.89 -7.38 -21.36
N ALA A 467 21.02 -6.68 -21.47
CA ALA A 467 22.15 -7.17 -22.24
C ALA A 467 22.34 -8.64 -21.86
N PRO A 468 22.44 -9.58 -22.81
CA PRO A 468 22.64 -10.97 -22.47
C PRO A 468 23.77 -11.03 -21.44
N ALA A 469 23.52 -11.73 -20.33
CA ALA A 469 24.50 -11.89 -19.28
C ALA A 469 25.84 -12.20 -19.97
N PRO A 470 26.95 -11.53 -19.60
CA PRO A 470 28.22 -11.78 -20.23
C PRO A 470 28.45 -13.29 -20.20
N THR A 471 28.58 -13.87 -21.39
CA THR A 471 28.89 -15.30 -21.55
C THR A 471 30.04 -15.56 -20.60
N PRO A 472 29.93 -16.51 -19.65
CA PRO A 472 31.06 -16.82 -18.80
C PRO A 472 32.25 -17.06 -19.68
N ALA A 473 33.33 -16.31 -19.46
CA ALA A 473 34.58 -16.49 -20.16
C ALA A 473 34.93 -17.99 -20.14
N PRO A 474 35.30 -18.60 -21.24
CA PRO A 474 35.65 -20.00 -21.25
C PRO A 474 36.68 -20.22 -20.15
N ALA A 475 36.39 -21.16 -19.28
CA ALA A 475 37.29 -21.52 -18.18
C ALA A 475 38.69 -21.70 -18.78
N GLN A 476 39.63 -20.87 -18.37
CA GLN A 476 41.03 -21.05 -18.72
C GLN A 476 41.39 -22.46 -18.26
N ALA A 477 41.72 -23.31 -19.21
CA ALA A 477 42.29 -24.63 -18.96
C ALA A 477 43.47 -24.44 -18.01
N PRO A 478 43.65 -25.29 -16.99
CA PRO A 478 44.79 -25.21 -16.08
C PRO A 478 46.08 -25.28 -16.92
N GLY A 479 46.92 -24.26 -16.69
CA GLY A 479 48.13 -24.01 -17.43
C GLY A 479 48.98 -25.29 -17.62
N SER A 480 49.36 -25.52 -18.85
CA SER A 480 50.39 -26.48 -19.21
C SER A 480 51.66 -26.14 -18.47
N ALA A 481 52.03 -27.00 -17.54
CA ALA A 481 53.36 -26.99 -16.93
C ALA A 481 54.41 -27.27 -18.03
N VAL A 482 55.41 -26.42 -18.09
CA VAL A 482 56.63 -26.56 -18.90
C VAL A 482 57.31 -27.87 -18.49
N PRO A 483 57.74 -28.75 -19.40
CA PRO A 483 58.47 -29.95 -19.06
C PRO A 483 59.95 -29.59 -18.85
N ASP A 484 60.46 -29.89 -17.67
CA ASP A 484 61.92 -30.01 -17.43
C ASP A 484 62.45 -31.29 -17.98
N ALA A 485 63.67 -31.22 -18.56
CA ALA A 485 64.39 -32.17 -19.36
C ALA A 485 64.68 -33.51 -18.65
N GLU A 486 64.73 -34.48 -19.53
CA GLU A 486 65.23 -35.86 -19.50
C GLU A 486 66.45 -36.13 -18.59
N PRO A 487 66.69 -37.40 -18.13
CA PRO A 487 67.40 -38.29 -19.03
C PRO A 487 66.95 -39.77 -19.10
N ALA A 488 67.29 -40.32 -20.25
CA ALA A 488 67.10 -41.62 -20.83
C ALA A 488 67.28 -42.86 -19.93
N ARG A 489 66.55 -43.93 -20.24
CA ARG A 489 67.02 -45.29 -20.55
C ARG A 489 65.90 -46.25 -20.94
N GLU A 490 66.09 -46.83 -22.06
CA GLU A 490 65.47 -47.96 -22.74
C GLU A 490 65.61 -49.31 -21.96
N PRO A 491 65.19 -50.45 -22.55
CA PRO A 491 63.88 -50.96 -22.95
C PRO A 491 63.60 -52.40 -22.40
N ALA A 492 62.48 -52.98 -22.70
CA ALA A 492 62.21 -54.41 -22.97
C ALA A 492 60.73 -54.72 -22.62
N ALA A 493 59.97 -55.09 -23.55
CA ALA A 493 59.75 -56.31 -24.32
C ALA A 493 58.43 -57.02 -23.97
N MET A 494 57.63 -57.19 -25.00
CA MET A 494 56.80 -58.40 -25.33
C MET A 494 55.74 -58.82 -24.27
N ALA A 495 54.56 -59.18 -24.61
CA ALA A 495 53.91 -59.85 -25.73
C ALA A 495 52.39 -59.87 -25.45
N VAL A 496 51.53 -59.64 -26.44
CA VAL A 496 50.82 -60.68 -27.19
C VAL A 496 49.50 -61.19 -26.56
N GLU A 497 48.52 -61.09 -27.37
CA GLU A 497 47.31 -61.89 -27.62
C GLU A 497 46.04 -61.44 -26.89
N ALA A 498 45.03 -61.03 -27.59
CA ALA A 498 44.26 -61.51 -28.73
C ALA A 498 42.91 -62.10 -28.30
N HIS A 499 41.93 -61.82 -29.11
CA HIS A 499 40.61 -62.47 -29.27
C HIS A 499 39.53 -62.00 -28.31
N GLY A 500 38.33 -61.71 -28.70
CA GLY A 500 37.64 -61.93 -29.96
C GLY A 500 36.20 -61.55 -29.74
N GLU A 501 35.59 -61.02 -30.73
CA GLU A 501 34.30 -61.36 -31.30
C GLU A 501 33.09 -61.45 -30.33
N ALA A 502 31.96 -60.98 -30.56
CA ALA A 502 31.17 -60.57 -31.71
C ALA A 502 29.69 -60.60 -31.29
N SER A 503 28.91 -59.84 -31.98
CA SER A 503 27.51 -60.10 -32.31
C SER A 503 26.52 -60.10 -31.15
N GLY A 504 25.41 -59.49 -31.22
CA GLY A 504 24.54 -59.15 -32.30
C GLY A 504 23.17 -58.92 -31.74
N ASP A 505 22.47 -58.14 -32.46
CA ASP A 505 21.02 -58.15 -32.73
C ASP A 505 20.00 -57.55 -31.75
N THR A 506 19.48 -56.47 -32.22
CA THR A 506 18.05 -56.12 -32.23
C THR A 506 17.20 -57.21 -32.89
N PRO A 507 15.85 -57.29 -32.81
CA PRO A 507 14.89 -56.20 -32.76
C PRO A 507 13.51 -56.52 -32.05
N THR A 508 12.66 -55.48 -31.98
CA THR A 508 11.25 -55.45 -32.43
C THR A 508 10.17 -56.05 -31.49
N GLU A 509 9.20 -55.27 -31.15
CA GLU A 509 7.77 -55.29 -31.44
C GLU A 509 6.87 -54.85 -30.24
N ALA A 510 6.07 -53.84 -30.53
CA ALA A 510 4.77 -53.61 -29.90
C ALA A 510 3.81 -54.69 -30.48
N PRO A 511 2.57 -54.92 -30.00
CA PRO A 511 1.52 -53.92 -29.81
C PRO A 511 0.43 -54.23 -28.74
N ALA A 512 -0.43 -53.21 -28.56
CA ALA A 512 -1.89 -53.18 -28.45
C ALA A 512 -2.65 -54.08 -27.41
N ASP A 513 -3.51 -53.49 -26.61
CA ASP A 513 -4.97 -53.48 -26.75
C ASP A 513 -5.65 -53.05 -25.44
N GLY A 514 -6.57 -52.09 -25.53
CA GLY A 514 -7.63 -51.90 -24.58
C GLY A 514 -8.72 -53.01 -24.80
N PRO A 515 -9.95 -52.89 -24.32
CA PRO A 515 -10.70 -51.83 -23.65
C PRO A 515 -11.56 -52.37 -22.46
N THR A 516 -12.35 -51.57 -21.81
CA THR A 516 -13.82 -51.72 -21.59
C THR A 516 -14.30 -51.01 -20.33
N SER A 517 -15.18 -50.09 -20.58
CA SER A 517 -16.27 -49.68 -19.66
C SER A 517 -17.34 -50.78 -19.60
N PRO A 518 -18.20 -50.91 -18.56
CA PRO A 518 -19.46 -50.20 -18.67
C PRO A 518 -20.18 -49.78 -17.34
N ALA A 519 -21.05 -48.82 -17.53
CA ALA A 519 -22.43 -48.62 -17.08
C ALA A 519 -22.79 -48.51 -15.58
N GLY A 520 -23.52 -47.44 -15.31
CA GLY A 520 -24.34 -47.19 -14.14
C GLY A 520 -25.55 -48.17 -14.00
N PRO A 521 -26.51 -47.91 -13.11
CA PRO A 521 -27.51 -46.85 -13.32
C PRO A 521 -28.17 -46.23 -12.05
N THR A 522 -28.97 -45.19 -12.31
CA THR A 522 -30.27 -44.76 -11.76
C THR A 522 -30.38 -44.18 -10.35
N GLY A 523 -30.95 -42.96 -10.35
CA GLY A 523 -31.57 -42.27 -9.23
C GLY A 523 -32.90 -42.96 -8.76
N PRO A 524 -33.71 -42.33 -7.89
CA PRO A 524 -34.38 -41.03 -8.14
C PRO A 524 -34.51 -40.08 -6.90
N ALA A 525 -34.89 -38.85 -7.17
CA ALA A 525 -35.65 -37.98 -6.27
C ALA A 525 -37.12 -38.51 -6.20
N PRO A 526 -38.05 -37.98 -5.38
CA PRO A 526 -38.25 -36.61 -4.91
C PRO A 526 -38.92 -36.45 -3.52
N GLU A 527 -39.45 -35.22 -3.30
CA GLU A 527 -40.53 -34.77 -2.36
C GLU A 527 -40.06 -34.35 -0.97
N ASP A 528 -40.29 -33.19 -0.58
CA ASP A 528 -41.34 -32.15 -0.48
C ASP A 528 -41.80 -31.99 0.99
N ARG A 529 -42.07 -30.72 1.36
CA ARG A 529 -42.81 -30.25 2.55
C ARG A 529 -41.98 -29.88 3.81
N SER A 530 -41.88 -28.68 4.12
CA SER A 530 -42.83 -27.69 4.68
C SER A 530 -42.04 -26.40 4.99
#